data_b83e202183e90320a1091737041edb0d
#
_entry.id   b83e202183e90320a1091737041edb0d
#
_cell.length_a   1.000
_cell.length_b   1.000
_cell.length_c   1.000
_cell.angle_alpha   90.00
_cell.angle_beta   90.00
_cell.angle_gamma   90.00
#
_symmetry.space_group_name_H-M   'P 1'
#
loop_
_entity.id
_entity.type
_entity.pdbx_description
1 polymer ?
#
loop_
_entity_poly.entity_id
_entity_poly.type
_entity_poly.pdbx_seq_one_letter_code
_entity_poly.pdbx_strand_id
1 'polypeptide(L)'
;MRAILAPFETLLFHKLELFLWFAFVIVAGLLGVIINIIKRWIFDGWDFFVALGPDSAAGSFYTFSLVMISSLIYPLFSRFIKSEKPEYRKIHIVFITILIFTLLFCGIYYSFSTLNQPMEAYDGLHNNEMHIDYSQSFFFVLVIIFSVYSFGLTLIGQHEEELHLSDDYLEKEQHQVKKLSQQSSSSVSSATTPDGTKIKI
;
A
#
# COMPACT_ATOMS: atom_id res chain seq x y z
N MET A 1 17.29 -5.25 11.98
CA MET A 1 17.60 -4.41 10.80
C MET A 1 17.07 -4.99 9.49
N ARG A 2 17.29 -6.25 9.16
CA ARG A 2 16.79 -6.86 7.89
C ARG A 2 15.28 -6.74 7.70
N ALA A 3 14.47 -6.98 8.73
CA ALA A 3 13.01 -6.90 8.64
C ALA A 3 12.47 -5.49 8.29
N ILE A 4 13.21 -4.42 8.65
CA ILE A 4 12.81 -3.04 8.30
C ILE A 4 13.12 -2.72 6.83
N LEU A 5 14.16 -3.34 6.25
CA LEU A 5 14.54 -3.14 4.86
C LEU A 5 13.82 -4.09 3.90
N ALA A 6 13.27 -5.19 4.40
CA ALA A 6 12.55 -6.18 3.59
C ALA A 6 11.48 -5.58 2.66
N PRO A 7 10.65 -4.59 3.06
CA PRO A 7 9.68 -3.97 2.17
C PRO A 7 10.32 -3.33 0.94
N PHE A 8 11.47 -2.68 1.08
CA PHE A 8 12.18 -2.07 -0.05
C PHE A 8 12.81 -3.13 -0.97
N GLU A 9 13.35 -4.21 -0.40
CA GLU A 9 13.90 -5.32 -1.19
C GLU A 9 12.80 -5.98 -2.01
N THR A 10 11.62 -6.23 -1.43
CA THR A 10 10.47 -6.79 -2.13
C THR A 10 10.01 -5.91 -3.30
N LEU A 11 9.98 -4.59 -3.11
CA LEU A 11 9.61 -3.63 -4.17
C LEU A 11 10.54 -3.70 -5.39
N LEU A 12 11.82 -4.01 -5.20
CA LEU A 12 12.76 -4.14 -6.31
C LEU A 12 12.46 -5.34 -7.21
N PHE A 13 11.81 -6.36 -6.68
CA PHE A 13 11.35 -7.53 -7.46
C PHE A 13 9.99 -7.28 -8.13
N HIS A 14 9.12 -6.47 -7.53
CA HIS A 14 7.76 -6.18 -7.99
C HIS A 14 7.63 -4.81 -8.69
N LYS A 15 8.54 -4.52 -9.64
CA LYS A 15 8.63 -3.19 -10.29
C LYS A 15 7.38 -2.79 -11.05
N LEU A 16 6.72 -3.75 -11.73
CA LEU A 16 5.50 -3.48 -12.50
C LEU A 16 4.35 -3.10 -11.57
N GLU A 17 4.18 -3.83 -10.47
CA GLU A 17 3.13 -3.57 -9.49
C GLU A 17 3.35 -2.22 -8.80
N LEU A 18 4.61 -1.91 -8.45
CA LEU A 18 4.98 -0.59 -7.92
C LEU A 18 4.69 0.53 -8.92
N PHE A 19 5.00 0.33 -10.19
CA PHE A 19 4.72 1.32 -11.24
C PHE A 19 3.22 1.55 -11.41
N LEU A 20 2.42 0.47 -11.48
CA LEU A 20 0.96 0.57 -11.58
C LEU A 20 0.38 1.25 -10.33
N TRP A 21 0.83 0.85 -9.14
CA TRP A 21 0.41 1.49 -7.90
C TRP A 21 0.72 2.99 -7.92
N PHE A 22 1.94 3.38 -8.29
CA PHE A 22 2.34 4.78 -8.40
C PHE A 22 1.46 5.55 -9.38
N ALA A 23 1.23 4.99 -10.58
CA ALA A 23 0.41 5.62 -11.61
C ALA A 23 -1.05 5.83 -11.15
N PHE A 24 -1.66 4.82 -10.51
CA PHE A 24 -3.05 4.92 -10.07
C PHE A 24 -3.22 5.69 -8.76
N VAL A 25 -2.32 5.57 -7.82
CA VAL A 25 -2.48 6.21 -6.50
C VAL A 25 -1.92 7.63 -6.49
N ILE A 26 -0.71 7.85 -7.02
CA ILE A 26 -0.08 9.16 -6.98
C ILE A 26 -0.51 10.02 -8.17
N VAL A 27 -0.32 9.54 -9.40
CA VAL A 27 -0.62 10.34 -10.59
C VAL A 27 -2.12 10.58 -10.74
N ALA A 28 -2.94 9.53 -10.65
CA ALA A 28 -4.39 9.69 -10.75
C ALA A 28 -4.98 10.47 -9.56
N GLY A 29 -4.45 10.27 -8.35
CA GLY A 29 -4.86 11.02 -7.15
C GLY A 29 -4.54 12.52 -7.22
N LEU A 30 -3.46 12.90 -7.89
CA LEU A 30 -3.06 14.29 -8.11
C LEU A 30 -3.49 14.85 -9.46
N LEU A 31 -4.28 14.12 -10.24
CA LEU A 31 -4.57 14.47 -11.64
C LEU A 31 -5.09 15.90 -11.79
N GLY A 32 -5.98 16.36 -10.89
CA GLY A 32 -6.49 17.71 -10.90
C GLY A 32 -5.41 18.77 -10.71
N VAL A 33 -4.52 18.56 -9.74
CA VAL A 33 -3.38 19.43 -9.47
C VAL A 33 -2.42 19.44 -10.66
N ILE A 34 -2.10 18.27 -11.20
CA ILE A 34 -1.20 18.12 -12.36
C ILE A 34 -1.76 18.85 -13.58
N ILE A 35 -3.06 18.71 -13.88
CA ILE A 35 -3.71 19.39 -14.99
C ILE A 35 -3.66 20.91 -14.80
N ASN A 36 -3.91 21.42 -13.59
CA ASN A 36 -3.83 22.84 -13.29
C ASN A 36 -2.42 23.40 -13.51
N ILE A 37 -1.40 22.67 -13.02
CA ILE A 37 0.01 23.06 -13.20
C ILE A 37 0.37 23.06 -14.69
N ILE A 38 0.03 22.01 -15.43
CA ILE A 38 0.30 21.90 -16.88
C ILE A 38 -0.37 23.04 -17.63
N LYS A 39 -1.64 23.35 -17.31
CA LYS A 39 -2.37 24.47 -17.92
C LYS A 39 -1.62 25.78 -17.74
N ARG A 40 -1.28 26.14 -16.50
CA ARG A 40 -0.57 27.39 -16.21
C ARG A 40 0.80 27.45 -16.86
N TRP A 41 1.56 26.35 -16.76
CA TRP A 41 2.92 26.29 -17.29
C TRP A 41 2.96 26.33 -18.84
N ILE A 42 2.15 25.51 -19.52
CA ILE A 42 2.20 25.34 -20.97
C ILE A 42 1.34 26.38 -21.70
N PHE A 43 0.10 26.61 -21.23
CA PHE A 43 -0.84 27.45 -21.95
C PHE A 43 -0.79 28.91 -21.51
N ASP A 44 -0.59 29.16 -20.21
CA ASP A 44 -0.54 30.53 -19.67
C ASP A 44 0.89 31.09 -19.64
N GLY A 45 1.92 30.28 -19.96
CA GLY A 45 3.33 30.64 -20.05
C GLY A 45 3.99 30.98 -18.71
N TRP A 46 3.46 30.46 -17.61
CA TRP A 46 4.01 30.64 -16.27
C TRP A 46 5.30 29.85 -16.09
N ASP A 47 6.21 30.32 -15.20
CA ASP A 47 7.29 29.47 -14.73
C ASP A 47 6.75 28.25 -13.98
N PHE A 48 7.42 27.11 -14.09
CA PHE A 48 6.96 25.86 -13.47
C PHE A 48 6.74 25.98 -11.95
N PHE A 49 7.66 26.63 -11.25
CA PHE A 49 7.55 26.81 -9.79
C PHE A 49 6.44 27.79 -9.41
N VAL A 50 6.22 28.83 -10.23
CA VAL A 50 5.10 29.78 -10.06
C VAL A 50 3.77 29.08 -10.33
N ALA A 51 3.70 28.17 -11.30
CA ALA A 51 2.49 27.41 -11.61
C ALA A 51 2.05 26.46 -10.47
N LEU A 52 2.98 26.04 -9.61
CA LEU A 52 2.70 25.27 -8.38
C LEU A 52 2.09 26.09 -7.25
N GLY A 53 2.38 27.39 -7.23
CA GLY A 53 2.00 28.30 -6.14
C GLY A 53 0.53 28.27 -5.78
N PRO A 54 -0.43 28.44 -6.71
CA PRO A 54 -1.87 28.47 -6.39
C PRO A 54 -2.38 27.17 -5.74
N ASP A 55 -1.93 26.00 -6.20
CA ASP A 55 -2.34 24.74 -5.60
C ASP A 55 -1.69 24.52 -4.23
N SER A 56 -0.45 25.00 -4.05
CA SER A 56 0.19 25.08 -2.74
C SER A 56 -0.56 26.02 -1.81
N ALA A 57 -0.90 27.21 -2.26
CA ALA A 57 -1.67 28.18 -1.50
C ALA A 57 -3.06 27.65 -1.09
N ALA A 58 -3.72 26.88 -1.96
CA ALA A 58 -4.99 26.22 -1.66
C ALA A 58 -4.86 25.03 -0.69
N GLY A 59 -3.66 24.65 -0.26
CA GLY A 59 -3.43 23.51 0.63
C GLY A 59 -3.65 22.15 -0.03
N SER A 60 -3.62 22.07 -1.36
CA SER A 60 -3.92 20.84 -2.11
C SER A 60 -2.98 19.68 -1.76
N PHE A 61 -1.72 19.97 -1.51
CA PHE A 61 -0.75 18.94 -1.12
C PHE A 61 -0.94 18.43 0.30
N TYR A 62 -1.39 19.27 1.25
CA TYR A 62 -1.81 18.82 2.59
C TYR A 62 -3.03 17.92 2.49
N THR A 63 -4.06 18.36 1.74
CA THR A 63 -5.28 17.56 1.56
C THR A 63 -4.97 16.20 0.97
N PHE A 64 -4.14 16.14 -0.06
CA PHE A 64 -3.69 14.88 -0.64
C PHE A 64 -2.94 14.02 0.39
N SER A 65 -2.02 14.62 1.15
CA SER A 65 -1.24 13.92 2.18
C SER A 65 -2.14 13.34 3.27
N LEU A 66 -3.13 14.09 3.75
CA LEU A 66 -4.10 13.62 4.75
C LEU A 66 -4.93 12.44 4.24
N VAL A 67 -5.43 12.52 3.01
CA VAL A 67 -6.18 11.42 2.38
C VAL A 67 -5.32 10.18 2.21
N MET A 68 -4.08 10.35 1.72
CA MET A 68 -3.14 9.24 1.55
C MET A 68 -2.84 8.55 2.88
N ILE A 69 -2.46 9.29 3.93
CA ILE A 69 -2.19 8.70 5.25
C ILE A 69 -3.41 7.94 5.76
N SER A 70 -4.59 8.54 5.68
CA SER A 70 -5.83 7.93 6.15
C SER A 70 -6.12 6.61 5.41
N SER A 71 -5.86 6.57 4.10
CA SER A 71 -6.06 5.37 3.28
C SER A 71 -5.09 4.23 3.61
N LEU A 72 -3.90 4.54 4.17
CA LEU A 72 -2.91 3.54 4.55
C LEU A 72 -3.20 2.89 5.91
N ILE A 73 -3.86 3.59 6.82
CA ILE A 73 -4.07 3.11 8.20
C ILE A 73 -4.91 1.82 8.21
N TYR A 74 -6.01 1.78 7.47
CA TYR A 74 -6.93 0.64 7.48
C TYR A 74 -6.27 -0.67 6.97
N PRO A 75 -5.63 -0.73 5.80
CA PRO A 75 -4.98 -1.95 5.33
C PRO A 75 -3.85 -2.41 6.25
N LEU A 76 -3.06 -1.48 6.81
CA LEU A 76 -2.02 -1.81 7.75
C LEU A 76 -2.58 -2.39 9.06
N PHE A 77 -3.66 -1.82 9.57
CA PHE A 77 -4.34 -2.31 10.77
C PHE A 77 -4.95 -3.71 10.55
N SER A 78 -5.59 -3.91 9.40
CA SER A 78 -6.12 -5.23 9.02
C SER A 78 -5.01 -6.29 8.97
N ARG A 79 -3.86 -5.94 8.39
CA ARG A 79 -2.70 -6.85 8.33
C ARG A 79 -2.06 -7.07 9.69
N PHE A 80 -2.00 -6.04 10.54
CA PHE A 80 -1.54 -6.19 11.92
C PHE A 80 -2.34 -7.25 12.69
N ILE A 81 -3.65 -7.29 12.49
CA ILE A 81 -4.52 -8.29 13.15
C ILE A 81 -4.25 -9.69 12.59
N LYS A 82 -4.07 -9.81 11.27
CA LYS A 82 -3.87 -11.09 10.58
C LYS A 82 -2.44 -11.64 10.67
N SER A 83 -1.45 -10.81 10.97
CA SER A 83 -0.04 -11.22 10.96
C SER A 83 0.25 -12.20 12.11
N GLU A 84 0.73 -13.38 11.77
CA GLU A 84 1.14 -14.42 12.72
C GLU A 84 2.57 -14.21 13.22
N LYS A 85 3.45 -13.62 12.39
CA LYS A 85 4.85 -13.40 12.75
C LYS A 85 5.02 -12.19 13.68
N PRO A 86 5.58 -12.38 14.89
CA PRO A 86 5.69 -11.31 15.89
C PRO A 86 6.59 -10.15 15.45
N GLU A 87 7.54 -10.38 14.56
CA GLU A 87 8.44 -9.35 14.04
C GLU A 87 7.71 -8.36 13.15
N TYR A 88 6.92 -8.84 12.18
CA TYR A 88 6.13 -7.99 11.30
C TYR A 88 5.02 -7.28 12.06
N ARG A 89 4.42 -7.94 13.06
CA ARG A 89 3.40 -7.34 13.91
C ARG A 89 3.93 -6.10 14.67
N LYS A 90 5.17 -6.16 15.18
CA LYS A 90 5.82 -5.00 15.80
C LYS A 90 6.07 -3.87 14.81
N ILE A 91 6.51 -4.19 13.60
CA ILE A 91 6.73 -3.19 12.54
C ILE A 91 5.42 -2.49 12.17
N HIS A 92 4.33 -3.24 11.99
CA HIS A 92 3.02 -2.66 11.67
C HIS A 92 2.54 -1.70 12.76
N ILE A 93 2.66 -2.07 14.06
CA ILE A 93 2.19 -1.21 15.15
C ILE A 93 2.99 0.09 15.23
N VAL A 94 4.32 0.00 15.12
CA VAL A 94 5.21 1.17 15.13
C VAL A 94 4.89 2.06 13.93
N PHE A 95 4.70 1.49 12.76
CA PHE A 95 4.42 2.24 11.56
C PHE A 95 3.04 2.92 11.59
N ILE A 96 2.00 2.23 12.04
CA ILE A 96 0.67 2.82 12.28
C ILE A 96 0.77 3.99 13.26
N THR A 97 1.54 3.85 14.33
CA THR A 97 1.75 4.92 15.31
C THR A 97 2.39 6.14 14.65
N ILE A 98 3.44 5.94 13.85
CA ILE A 98 4.09 7.02 13.09
C ILE A 98 3.11 7.70 12.13
N LEU A 99 2.28 6.93 11.41
CA LEU A 99 1.26 7.48 10.50
C LEU A 99 0.23 8.33 11.25
N ILE A 100 -0.24 7.90 12.42
CA ILE A 100 -1.19 8.67 13.23
C ILE A 100 -0.56 9.99 13.68
N PHE A 101 0.69 10.00 14.16
CA PHE A 101 1.38 11.24 14.49
C PHE A 101 1.57 12.15 13.27
N THR A 102 1.97 11.57 12.13
CA THR A 102 2.13 12.35 10.88
C THR A 102 0.79 12.95 10.45
N LEU A 103 -0.33 12.21 10.56
CA LEU A 103 -1.67 12.69 10.27
C LEU A 103 -2.04 13.90 11.15
N LEU A 104 -1.79 13.80 12.47
CA LEU A 104 -2.07 14.88 13.43
C LEU A 104 -1.24 16.13 13.10
N PHE A 105 0.07 15.99 12.90
CA PHE A 105 0.94 17.11 12.57
C PHE A 105 0.57 17.75 11.23
N CYS A 106 0.34 16.93 10.20
CA CYS A 106 -0.10 17.41 8.89
C CYS A 106 -1.43 18.20 9.00
N GLY A 107 -2.39 17.71 9.79
CA GLY A 107 -3.66 18.40 10.04
C GLY A 107 -3.48 19.74 10.78
N ILE A 108 -2.60 19.78 11.78
CA ILE A 108 -2.27 21.01 12.51
C ILE A 108 -1.64 22.04 11.55
N TYR A 109 -0.63 21.64 10.77
CA TYR A 109 0.02 22.55 9.82
C TYR A 109 -0.94 23.01 8.72
N TYR A 110 -1.81 22.14 8.22
CA TYR A 110 -2.87 22.51 7.29
C TYR A 110 -3.79 23.59 7.87
N SER A 111 -4.23 23.40 9.11
CA SER A 111 -5.08 24.38 9.79
C SER A 111 -4.41 25.74 9.94
N PHE A 112 -3.13 25.78 10.31
CA PHE A 112 -2.38 27.02 10.41
C PHE A 112 -2.15 27.67 9.03
N SER A 113 -1.86 26.90 8.01
CA SER A 113 -1.65 27.39 6.65
C SER A 113 -2.91 28.06 6.10
N THR A 114 -4.08 27.43 6.28
CA THR A 114 -5.35 27.96 5.77
C THR A 114 -5.87 29.16 6.54
N LEU A 115 -5.61 29.24 7.85
CA LEU A 115 -6.04 30.37 8.68
C LEU A 115 -5.21 31.65 8.45
N ASN A 116 -3.96 31.50 8.09
CA ASN A 116 -3.03 32.62 7.94
C ASN A 116 -2.97 33.19 6.51
N GLN A 117 -3.69 32.62 5.56
CA GLN A 117 -3.74 33.16 4.21
C GLN A 117 -4.87 34.20 4.11
N PRO A 118 -4.54 35.51 3.90
CA PRO A 118 -5.57 36.50 3.62
C PRO A 118 -6.26 36.13 2.31
N MET A 119 -7.58 36.17 2.30
CA MET A 119 -8.41 35.89 1.13
C MET A 119 -8.05 36.80 -0.07
N GLU A 120 -7.38 37.91 0.20
CA GLU A 120 -6.86 38.89 -0.77
C GLU A 120 -5.65 38.37 -1.59
N ALA A 121 -4.99 37.30 -1.18
CA ALA A 121 -3.88 36.71 -1.93
C ALA A 121 -4.29 36.15 -3.31
N TYR A 122 -5.57 35.95 -3.54
CA TYR A 122 -6.09 35.47 -4.83
C TYR A 122 -6.16 36.55 -5.88
N ASP A 123 -6.42 37.81 -5.49
CA ASP A 123 -6.50 38.94 -6.43
C ASP A 123 -5.13 39.55 -6.79
N GLY A 124 -4.09 39.26 -5.99
CA GLY A 124 -2.72 39.73 -6.19
C GLY A 124 -1.83 38.86 -7.06
N LEU A 125 -2.38 37.94 -7.81
CA LEU A 125 -1.68 36.92 -8.63
C LEU A 125 -0.76 37.42 -9.73
N HIS A 126 -0.60 38.75 -9.87
CA HIS A 126 0.33 39.37 -10.84
C HIS A 126 1.72 39.67 -10.28
N ASN A 127 1.95 39.47 -8.99
CA ASN A 127 3.27 39.65 -8.40
C ASN A 127 3.96 38.30 -8.23
N ASN A 128 5.14 38.17 -8.84
CA ASN A 128 6.03 36.99 -8.93
C ASN A 128 6.53 36.43 -7.58
N GLU A 129 5.86 36.65 -6.46
CA GLU A 129 6.28 36.24 -5.11
C GLU A 129 5.44 35.10 -4.51
N MET A 130 4.97 34.18 -5.35
CA MET A 130 4.32 33.00 -4.82
C MET A 130 5.33 32.08 -4.15
N HIS A 131 5.31 32.07 -2.83
CA HIS A 131 6.13 31.15 -2.04
C HIS A 131 5.47 29.79 -1.98
N ILE A 132 6.22 28.75 -2.38
CA ILE A 132 5.87 27.36 -2.12
C ILE A 132 5.97 27.15 -0.61
N ASP A 133 4.92 26.63 0.02
CA ASP A 133 4.98 26.25 1.42
C ASP A 133 5.87 25.00 1.59
N TYR A 134 7.07 25.20 2.09
CA TYR A 134 8.05 24.13 2.31
C TYR A 134 7.56 23.05 3.26
N SER A 135 6.74 23.40 4.25
CA SER A 135 6.17 22.42 5.19
C SER A 135 5.21 21.48 4.47
N GLN A 136 4.42 22.01 3.55
CA GLN A 136 3.51 21.24 2.70
C GLN A 136 4.28 20.26 1.81
N SER A 137 5.34 20.73 1.16
CA SER A 137 6.21 19.91 0.33
C SER A 137 6.88 18.82 1.15
N PHE A 138 7.31 19.13 2.37
CA PHE A 138 7.90 18.15 3.29
C PHE A 138 6.92 17.02 3.64
N PHE A 139 5.70 17.36 4.08
CA PHE A 139 4.68 16.35 4.41
C PHE A 139 4.31 15.53 3.18
N PHE A 140 4.19 16.15 2.02
CA PHE A 140 3.87 15.46 0.78
C PHE A 140 4.93 14.39 0.43
N VAL A 141 6.21 14.74 0.43
CA VAL A 141 7.31 13.81 0.17
C VAL A 141 7.36 12.70 1.23
N LEU A 142 7.21 13.05 2.51
CA LEU A 142 7.21 12.11 3.62
C LEU A 142 6.08 11.06 3.46
N VAL A 143 4.89 11.52 3.07
CA VAL A 143 3.74 10.64 2.87
C VAL A 143 3.92 9.73 1.65
N ILE A 144 4.54 10.20 0.58
CA ILE A 144 4.90 9.33 -0.55
C ILE A 144 5.85 8.21 -0.10
N ILE A 145 6.89 8.54 0.68
CA ILE A 145 7.82 7.53 1.21
C ILE A 145 7.08 6.50 2.08
N PHE A 146 6.20 6.95 2.96
CA PHE A 146 5.39 6.06 3.80
C PHE A 146 4.45 5.19 2.98
N SER A 147 3.88 5.73 1.92
CA SER A 147 2.99 4.99 1.03
C SER A 147 3.73 3.90 0.28
N VAL A 148 4.92 4.19 -0.24
CA VAL A 148 5.79 3.20 -0.89
C VAL A 148 6.20 2.11 0.10
N TYR A 149 6.57 2.47 1.32
CA TYR A 149 6.92 1.50 2.36
C TYR A 149 5.73 0.61 2.75
N SER A 150 4.56 1.21 2.93
CA SER A 150 3.31 0.49 3.22
C SER A 150 2.94 -0.49 2.11
N PHE A 151 3.12 -0.08 0.85
CA PHE A 151 2.89 -0.95 -0.29
C PHE A 151 3.83 -2.17 -0.28
N GLY A 152 5.12 -1.98 0.03
CA GLY A 152 6.08 -3.07 0.22
C GLY A 152 5.70 -4.03 1.34
N LEU A 153 5.23 -3.52 2.49
CA LEU A 153 4.69 -4.35 3.58
C LEU A 153 3.46 -5.15 3.14
N THR A 154 2.62 -4.57 2.28
CA THR A 154 1.44 -5.23 1.74
C THR A 154 1.81 -6.40 0.84
N LEU A 155 2.81 -6.23 -0.02
CA LEU A 155 3.31 -7.30 -0.90
C LEU A 155 3.90 -8.48 -0.12
N ILE A 156 4.67 -8.21 0.94
CA ILE A 156 5.20 -9.26 1.81
C ILE A 156 4.05 -10.09 2.40
N GLY A 157 3.03 -9.43 2.93
CA GLY A 157 1.90 -10.14 3.53
C GLY A 157 1.07 -10.94 2.52
N GLN A 158 0.93 -10.48 1.28
CA GLN A 158 0.26 -11.25 0.21
C GLN A 158 1.04 -12.52 -0.11
N HIS A 159 2.33 -12.43 -0.25
CA HIS A 159 3.18 -13.58 -0.53
C HIS A 159 3.16 -14.63 0.61
N GLU A 160 3.08 -14.18 1.87
CA GLU A 160 2.90 -15.10 3.01
C GLU A 160 1.54 -15.79 2.96
N GLU A 161 0.45 -15.07 2.66
CA GLU A 161 -0.89 -15.66 2.51
C GLU A 161 -0.94 -16.70 1.37
N GLU A 162 -0.28 -16.44 0.24
CA GLU A 162 -0.19 -17.37 -0.89
C GLU A 162 0.59 -18.65 -0.53
N LEU A 163 1.70 -18.53 0.20
CA LEU A 163 2.47 -19.68 0.67
C LEU A 163 1.66 -20.54 1.64
N HIS A 164 0.97 -19.94 2.61
CA HIS A 164 0.10 -20.69 3.53
C HIS A 164 -1.05 -21.39 2.82
N LEU A 165 -1.68 -20.72 1.85
CA LEU A 165 -2.72 -21.35 1.05
C LEU A 165 -2.18 -22.55 0.26
N SER A 166 -0.99 -22.45 -0.33
CA SER A 166 -0.36 -23.54 -1.06
C SER A 166 -0.04 -24.73 -0.16
N ASP A 167 0.46 -24.48 1.04
CA ASP A 167 0.74 -25.53 2.04
C ASP A 167 -0.54 -26.23 2.51
N ASP A 168 -1.60 -25.49 2.78
CA ASP A 168 -2.92 -26.03 3.12
C ASP A 168 -3.52 -26.89 1.99
N TYR A 169 -3.35 -26.49 0.74
CA TYR A 169 -3.78 -27.30 -0.41
C TYR A 169 -2.99 -28.58 -0.53
N LEU A 170 -1.67 -28.53 -0.39
CA LEU A 170 -0.80 -29.70 -0.43
C LEU A 170 -1.12 -30.69 0.70
N GLU A 171 -1.38 -30.20 1.90
CA GLU A 171 -1.76 -31.06 3.04
C GLU A 171 -3.11 -31.74 2.81
N LYS A 172 -4.11 -30.99 2.30
CA LYS A 172 -5.42 -31.56 1.93
C LYS A 172 -5.31 -32.60 0.84
N GLU A 173 -4.49 -32.36 -0.18
CA GLU A 173 -4.26 -33.30 -1.28
C GLU A 173 -3.57 -34.57 -0.76
N GLN A 174 -2.53 -34.44 0.05
CA GLN A 174 -1.86 -35.59 0.69
C GLN A 174 -2.83 -36.41 1.57
N HIS A 175 -3.72 -35.72 2.30
CA HIS A 175 -4.72 -36.39 3.13
C HIS A 175 -5.75 -37.15 2.28
N GLN A 176 -6.15 -36.61 1.13
CA GLN A 176 -7.05 -37.27 0.18
C GLN A 176 -6.37 -38.50 -0.45
N VAL A 177 -5.13 -38.36 -0.91
CA VAL A 177 -4.35 -39.45 -1.47
C VAL A 177 -4.18 -40.59 -0.44
N LYS A 178 -3.91 -40.23 0.83
CA LYS A 178 -3.78 -41.23 1.92
C LYS A 178 -5.11 -41.96 2.20
N LYS A 179 -6.25 -41.21 2.17
CA LYS A 179 -7.58 -41.84 2.29
C LYS A 179 -7.88 -42.80 1.13
N LEU A 180 -7.59 -42.41 -0.11
CA LEU A 180 -7.79 -43.24 -1.28
C LEU A 180 -6.91 -44.46 -1.26
N SER A 181 -5.65 -44.35 -0.83
CA SER A 181 -4.75 -45.52 -0.69
C SER A 181 -5.22 -46.46 0.41
N GLN A 182 -5.78 -45.97 1.49
CA GLN A 182 -6.38 -46.81 2.54
C GLN A 182 -7.66 -47.49 2.07
N GLN A 183 -8.51 -46.82 1.31
CA GLN A 183 -9.70 -47.41 0.71
C GLN A 183 -9.35 -48.48 -0.32
N SER A 184 -8.35 -48.26 -1.17
CA SER A 184 -7.90 -49.24 -2.15
C SER A 184 -7.29 -50.49 -1.47
N SER A 185 -6.58 -50.31 -0.36
CA SER A 185 -6.03 -51.42 0.42
C SER A 185 -7.09 -52.20 1.22
N SER A 186 -8.20 -51.56 1.59
CA SER A 186 -9.32 -52.21 2.27
C SER A 186 -10.32 -52.87 1.30
N SER A 187 -10.30 -52.52 0.03
CA SER A 187 -11.17 -53.08 -1.02
C SER A 187 -10.58 -54.27 -1.76
N VAL A 188 -9.43 -54.81 -1.29
CA VAL A 188 -8.90 -56.07 -1.78
C VAL A 188 -9.86 -57.19 -1.32
N SER A 189 -10.91 -57.40 -2.12
CA SER A 189 -11.85 -58.47 -1.92
C SER A 189 -11.13 -59.82 -2.21
N SER A 190 -11.12 -60.70 -1.24
CA SER A 190 -10.67 -62.04 -1.48
C SER A 190 -11.78 -62.79 -2.25
N ALA A 191 -11.57 -63.05 -3.51
CA ALA A 191 -12.41 -63.99 -4.26
C ALA A 191 -11.98 -65.43 -3.92
N THR A 192 -12.94 -66.28 -3.53
CA THR A 192 -12.70 -67.71 -3.29
C THR A 192 -12.99 -68.45 -4.58
N THR A 193 -12.01 -69.15 -5.13
CA THR A 193 -12.20 -70.05 -6.26
C THR A 193 -13.03 -71.29 -5.88
N PRO A 194 -13.71 -71.92 -6.85
CA PRO A 194 -14.50 -73.17 -6.54
C PRO A 194 -13.73 -74.24 -5.82
N ASP A 195 -12.40 -74.27 -5.88
CA ASP A 195 -11.50 -75.15 -5.19
C ASP A 195 -11.12 -74.75 -3.76
N GLY A 196 -11.74 -73.66 -3.24
CA GLY A 196 -11.51 -73.16 -1.88
C GLY A 196 -10.22 -72.37 -1.66
N THR A 197 -9.48 -72.05 -2.73
CA THR A 197 -8.27 -71.24 -2.65
C THR A 197 -8.64 -69.75 -2.64
N LYS A 198 -8.19 -68.96 -1.61
CA LYS A 198 -8.38 -67.55 -1.51
C LYS A 198 -7.39 -66.83 -2.41
N ILE A 199 -7.85 -66.15 -3.46
CA ILE A 199 -7.03 -65.25 -4.30
C ILE A 199 -7.27 -63.79 -3.82
N LYS A 200 -6.19 -63.07 -3.48
CA LYS A 200 -6.25 -61.62 -3.28
C LYS A 200 -6.31 -60.99 -4.66
N ILE A 201 -7.40 -60.30 -4.94
CA ILE A 201 -7.58 -59.46 -6.13
C ILE A 201 -7.38 -57.99 -5.70
#